data_037ba57dc8422a55ed3a27ca2e9f1670
#
_entry.id   037ba57dc8422a55ed3a27ca2e9f1670
#
_cell.length_a   1.000
_cell.length_b   1.000
_cell.length_c   1.000
_cell.angle_alpha   90.00
_cell.angle_beta   90.00
_cell.angle_gamma   90.00
#
_symmetry.space_group_name_H-M   'P 1'
#
loop_
_entity.id
_entity.type
_entity.pdbx_description
1 polymer ?
#
loop_
_entity_poly.entity_id
_entity_poly.type
_entity_poly.pdbx_seq_one_letter_code
_entity_poly.pdbx_strand_id
1 'polypeptide(L)'
;MASFWEGLRSGRTAIGPFDRFDHSGHRTHVAAQVDLAAEPGRPRGKPPRLSLADRFAVAAAREAVVRAGLDLGACGGRTGVYFGSRTGGMLESEAYFEAFLAAAAGRGRQPAPGVLASQQYNGPGDAVARDLGIGGPVQTVSAACASGAMAIGDAVRAVRRGEADVAIAGGSDSLCRLTYAGFNALRSVDERPCRPFREARAGLSLGEGAATVLLEPLDRALARGARPLVVAAGEAATCDAYHMTSPHPEGIGAAEAIRGALADARLDPAEIDFVNAHGTGTPLNDVAECKALYAVFGDRAGELPVTSTKSLVGHLLGSAGALEAVATILCLLSGEVHPMPDGGAPDPAIRLRLVLGRPLRLSRARHALSTSLAFGGANAALVFTRHGDEGLVR
;
A
#
# COMPACT_ATOMS: atom_id res chain seq x y z
N MET A 1 10.87 2.33 10.02
CA MET A 1 11.21 3.00 8.73
C MET A 1 12.64 2.74 8.26
N ALA A 2 13.69 2.93 9.05
CA ALA A 2 15.08 2.72 8.59
C ALA A 2 15.32 1.31 8.02
N SER A 3 14.90 0.27 8.75
CA SER A 3 14.99 -1.13 8.30
C SER A 3 14.17 -1.41 7.02
N PHE A 4 13.00 -0.77 6.89
CA PHE A 4 12.19 -0.89 5.68
C PHE A 4 12.89 -0.27 4.48
N TRP A 5 13.45 0.95 4.63
CA TRP A 5 14.21 1.60 3.58
C TRP A 5 15.43 0.78 3.15
N GLU A 6 16.22 0.26 4.11
CA GLU A 6 17.36 -0.60 3.80
C GLU A 6 16.94 -1.88 3.07
N GLY A 7 15.80 -2.47 3.45
CA GLY A 7 15.19 -3.59 2.72
C GLY A 7 14.89 -3.24 1.26
N LEU A 8 14.20 -2.13 1.02
CA LEU A 8 13.89 -1.65 -0.34
C LEU A 8 15.16 -1.34 -1.14
N ARG A 9 16.09 -0.61 -0.54
CA ARG A 9 17.35 -0.20 -1.15
C ARG A 9 18.23 -1.38 -1.55
N SER A 10 18.18 -2.46 -0.76
CA SER A 10 18.96 -3.67 -1.04
C SER A 10 18.52 -4.40 -2.31
N GLY A 11 17.32 -4.14 -2.83
CA GLY A 11 16.74 -4.86 -3.97
C GLY A 11 16.45 -6.33 -3.71
N ARG A 12 16.56 -6.79 -2.45
CA ARG A 12 16.27 -8.18 -2.08
C ARG A 12 14.78 -8.35 -1.80
N THR A 13 14.18 -9.35 -2.45
CA THR A 13 12.78 -9.67 -2.20
C THR A 13 12.60 -10.35 -0.83
N ALA A 14 11.52 -9.99 -0.14
CA ALA A 14 11.02 -10.68 1.04
C ALA A 14 9.99 -11.77 0.70
N ILE A 15 9.70 -11.95 -0.58
CA ILE A 15 8.78 -12.99 -1.04
C ILE A 15 9.50 -14.34 -0.99
N GLY A 16 8.97 -15.25 -0.21
CA GLY A 16 9.54 -16.58 -0.02
C GLY A 16 8.51 -17.56 0.54
N PRO A 17 8.95 -18.76 0.96
CA PRO A 17 8.08 -19.70 1.66
C PRO A 17 7.45 -19.03 2.90
N PHE A 18 6.21 -19.37 3.19
CA PHE A 18 5.46 -18.81 4.32
C PHE A 18 4.68 -19.91 5.06
N ASP A 19 4.28 -19.63 6.30
CA ASP A 19 3.63 -20.60 7.19
C ASP A 19 2.36 -20.06 7.88
N ARG A 20 1.82 -18.93 7.41
CA ARG A 20 0.66 -18.28 8.02
C ARG A 20 -0.57 -19.21 8.09
N PHE A 21 -0.70 -20.10 7.10
CA PHE A 21 -1.73 -21.14 7.01
C PHE A 21 -1.28 -22.26 6.06
N ASP A 22 -1.99 -23.39 6.10
CA ASP A 22 -1.74 -24.49 5.16
C ASP A 22 -2.16 -24.11 3.74
N HIS A 23 -1.20 -24.16 2.83
CA HIS A 23 -1.35 -23.86 1.40
C HIS A 23 -0.93 -25.02 0.48
N SER A 24 -0.82 -26.25 1.05
CA SER A 24 -0.36 -27.45 0.31
C SER A 24 -1.22 -27.81 -0.89
N GLY A 25 -2.52 -27.44 -0.86
CA GLY A 25 -3.46 -27.69 -1.99
C GLY A 25 -3.41 -26.63 -3.09
N HIS A 26 -2.51 -25.63 -3.02
CA HIS A 26 -2.43 -24.55 -4.01
C HIS A 26 -1.24 -24.73 -4.97
N ARG A 27 -1.32 -24.05 -6.11
CA ARG A 27 -0.25 -24.06 -7.14
C ARG A 27 0.98 -23.27 -6.69
N THR A 28 0.79 -22.25 -5.86
CA THR A 28 1.87 -21.37 -5.41
C THR A 28 2.14 -21.55 -3.91
N HIS A 29 3.38 -21.33 -3.48
CA HIS A 29 3.83 -21.57 -2.11
C HIS A 29 4.69 -20.42 -1.57
N VAL A 30 4.58 -19.23 -2.18
CA VAL A 30 5.36 -18.05 -1.80
C VAL A 30 4.45 -16.87 -1.49
N ALA A 31 4.84 -16.10 -0.48
CA ALA A 31 4.24 -14.83 -0.10
C ALA A 31 5.25 -13.99 0.67
N ALA A 32 4.99 -12.70 0.85
CA ALA A 32 5.76 -11.87 1.78
C ALA A 32 5.00 -11.82 3.12
N GLN A 33 5.49 -12.54 4.09
CA GLN A 33 4.92 -12.67 5.44
C GLN A 33 5.67 -11.80 6.43
N VAL A 34 4.95 -11.14 7.34
CA VAL A 34 5.55 -10.40 8.45
C VAL A 34 6.01 -11.38 9.54
N ASP A 35 7.25 -11.21 10.02
CA ASP A 35 7.76 -11.96 11.16
C ASP A 35 7.13 -11.46 12.46
N LEU A 36 6.21 -12.23 13.02
CA LEU A 36 5.52 -11.89 14.27
C LEU A 36 6.41 -12.02 15.52
N ALA A 37 7.56 -12.70 15.44
CA ALA A 37 8.52 -12.74 16.54
C ALA A 37 9.20 -11.38 16.75
N ALA A 38 9.27 -10.56 15.70
CA ALA A 38 9.80 -9.21 15.74
C ALA A 38 8.76 -8.15 16.18
N GLU A 39 7.50 -8.55 16.46
CA GLU A 39 6.42 -7.62 16.83
C GLU A 39 6.67 -7.05 18.23
N PRO A 40 6.88 -5.73 18.38
CA PRO A 40 7.04 -5.13 19.69
C PRO A 40 5.72 -5.16 20.47
N GLY A 41 5.73 -5.76 21.65
CA GLY A 41 4.62 -5.61 22.60
C GLY A 41 3.49 -6.63 22.50
N ARG A 42 3.75 -7.86 22.00
CA ARG A 42 2.74 -8.93 22.11
C ARG A 42 2.36 -9.17 23.58
N PRO A 43 1.10 -8.91 24.01
CA PRO A 43 0.68 -9.17 25.39
C PRO A 43 0.83 -10.67 25.69
N ARG A 44 1.55 -11.01 26.77
CA ARG A 44 1.51 -12.36 27.34
C ARG A 44 0.15 -12.53 28.00
N GLY A 45 -0.73 -13.37 27.48
CA GLY A 45 -2.05 -13.61 28.09
C GLY A 45 -3.14 -13.96 27.07
N LYS A 46 -4.38 -13.58 27.37
CA LYS A 46 -5.55 -13.88 26.55
C LYS A 46 -5.33 -13.45 25.09
N PRO A 47 -5.78 -14.24 24.08
CA PRO A 47 -5.67 -13.87 22.68
C PRO A 47 -6.23 -12.45 22.49
N PRO A 48 -5.54 -11.58 21.75
CA PRO A 48 -6.00 -10.23 21.53
C PRO A 48 -7.36 -10.27 20.80
N ARG A 49 -8.26 -9.36 21.19
CA ARG A 49 -9.52 -9.13 20.45
C ARG A 49 -9.30 -8.48 19.08
N LEU A 50 -8.04 -8.12 18.78
CA LEU A 50 -7.63 -7.49 17.53
C LEU A 50 -7.17 -8.54 16.53
N SER A 51 -7.61 -8.41 15.30
CA SER A 51 -7.08 -9.20 14.18
C SER A 51 -5.60 -8.88 13.92
N LEU A 52 -4.95 -9.69 13.10
CA LEU A 52 -3.57 -9.45 12.69
C LEU A 52 -3.47 -8.13 11.89
N ALA A 53 -4.43 -7.87 11.01
CA ALA A 53 -4.51 -6.62 10.27
C ALA A 53 -4.67 -5.40 11.21
N ASP A 54 -5.51 -5.50 12.26
CA ASP A 54 -5.66 -4.43 13.26
C ASP A 54 -4.34 -4.15 13.98
N ARG A 55 -3.60 -5.20 14.36
CA ARG A 55 -2.31 -5.06 15.06
C ARG A 55 -1.27 -4.37 14.17
N PHE A 56 -1.21 -4.74 12.90
CA PHE A 56 -0.34 -4.07 11.93
C PHE A 56 -0.69 -2.59 11.79
N ALA A 57 -1.99 -2.27 11.66
CA ALA A 57 -2.47 -0.89 11.55
C ALA A 57 -2.08 -0.06 12.78
N VAL A 58 -2.34 -0.56 13.98
CA VAL A 58 -2.01 0.12 15.24
C VAL A 58 -0.50 0.34 15.37
N ALA A 59 0.32 -0.67 15.03
CA ALA A 59 1.77 -0.55 15.10
C ALA A 59 2.29 0.54 14.14
N ALA A 60 1.81 0.56 12.89
CA ALA A 60 2.20 1.55 11.90
C ALA A 60 1.71 2.96 12.26
N ALA A 61 0.49 3.10 12.80
CA ALA A 61 -0.06 4.39 13.22
C ALA A 61 0.70 4.97 14.43
N ARG A 62 1.02 4.14 15.42
CA ARG A 62 1.86 4.55 16.57
C ARG A 62 3.23 5.05 16.12
N GLU A 63 3.88 4.32 15.19
CA GLU A 63 5.18 4.74 14.63
C GLU A 63 5.05 6.10 13.94
N ALA A 64 4.01 6.32 13.13
CA ALA A 64 3.77 7.58 12.43
C ALA A 64 3.58 8.75 13.41
N VAL A 65 2.75 8.59 14.45
CA VAL A 65 2.50 9.62 15.47
C VAL A 65 3.78 9.98 16.25
N VAL A 66 4.53 8.96 16.70
CA VAL A 66 5.79 9.18 17.41
C VAL A 66 6.80 9.94 16.55
N ARG A 67 6.93 9.55 15.27
CA ARG A 67 7.84 10.23 14.35
C ARG A 67 7.44 11.65 14.01
N ALA A 68 6.14 11.91 13.96
CA ALA A 68 5.63 13.26 13.74
C ALA A 68 5.83 14.17 14.95
N GLY A 69 6.16 13.62 16.12
CA GLY A 69 6.24 14.37 17.38
C GLY A 69 4.93 15.06 17.71
N LEU A 70 3.79 14.41 17.37
CA LEU A 70 2.47 15.01 17.52
C LEU A 70 1.83 14.58 18.84
N ASP A 71 1.38 15.54 19.62
CA ASP A 71 0.49 15.31 20.77
C ASP A 71 -0.97 15.30 20.27
N LEU A 72 -1.53 14.10 20.14
CA LEU A 72 -2.92 13.93 19.70
C LEU A 72 -3.93 14.54 20.70
N GLY A 73 -3.60 14.60 21.99
CA GLY A 73 -4.43 15.23 23.00
C GLY A 73 -4.58 16.75 22.77
N ALA A 74 -3.54 17.40 22.26
CA ALA A 74 -3.56 18.81 21.91
C ALA A 74 -4.29 19.10 20.58
N CYS A 75 -4.57 18.08 19.76
CA CYS A 75 -5.22 18.27 18.45
C CYS A 75 -6.75 18.41 18.53
N GLY A 76 -7.35 18.17 19.70
CA GLY A 76 -8.81 18.23 19.86
C GLY A 76 -9.55 17.12 19.07
N GLY A 77 -10.88 17.26 18.97
CA GLY A 77 -11.75 16.27 18.32
C GLY A 77 -11.71 16.24 16.79
N ARG A 78 -10.76 16.90 16.13
CA ARG A 78 -10.68 17.01 14.65
C ARG A 78 -9.51 16.24 14.06
N THR A 79 -9.02 15.23 14.77
CA THR A 79 -8.10 14.23 14.20
C THR A 79 -8.92 13.12 13.56
N GLY A 80 -8.70 12.85 12.26
CA GLY A 80 -9.39 11.79 11.51
C GLY A 80 -8.51 10.56 11.30
N VAL A 81 -9.15 9.41 11.05
CA VAL A 81 -8.52 8.14 10.64
C VAL A 81 -9.09 7.70 9.30
N TYR A 82 -8.25 7.48 8.31
CA TYR A 82 -8.60 7.10 6.95
C TYR A 82 -7.80 5.87 6.55
N PHE A 83 -8.43 4.70 6.51
CA PHE A 83 -7.72 3.45 6.27
C PHE A 83 -8.28 2.66 5.11
N GLY A 84 -7.38 2.12 4.26
CA GLY A 84 -7.70 1.15 3.24
C GLY A 84 -7.54 -0.27 3.76
N SER A 85 -8.51 -1.13 3.50
CA SER A 85 -8.41 -2.57 3.78
C SER A 85 -9.28 -3.38 2.82
N ARG A 86 -8.87 -4.60 2.56
CA ARG A 86 -9.59 -5.57 1.73
C ARG A 86 -9.91 -6.87 2.44
N THR A 87 -9.13 -7.24 3.42
CA THR A 87 -9.31 -8.50 4.15
C THR A 87 -9.82 -8.29 5.58
N GLY A 88 -9.48 -7.16 6.22
CA GLY A 88 -9.83 -6.95 7.63
C GLY A 88 -9.37 -8.13 8.49
N GLY A 89 -10.22 -8.61 9.37
CA GLY A 89 -10.00 -9.79 10.24
C GLY A 89 -10.35 -11.12 9.59
N MET A 90 -10.17 -11.29 8.29
CA MET A 90 -10.54 -12.52 7.58
C MET A 90 -9.78 -13.74 8.08
N LEU A 91 -8.47 -13.63 8.37
CA LEU A 91 -7.65 -14.72 8.88
C LEU A 91 -8.24 -15.31 10.19
N GLU A 92 -8.63 -14.47 11.12
CA GLU A 92 -9.24 -14.86 12.39
C GLU A 92 -10.66 -15.41 12.20
N SER A 93 -11.39 -14.87 11.22
CA SER A 93 -12.73 -15.34 10.87
C SER A 93 -12.71 -16.75 10.27
N GLU A 94 -11.71 -17.06 9.45
CA GLU A 94 -11.50 -18.41 8.90
C GLU A 94 -11.24 -19.42 10.04
N ALA A 95 -10.35 -19.10 10.98
CA ALA A 95 -10.06 -19.93 12.13
C ALA A 95 -11.30 -20.10 13.04
N TYR A 96 -12.09 -19.02 13.24
CA TYR A 96 -13.35 -19.10 13.96
C TYR A 96 -14.32 -20.05 13.28
N PHE A 97 -14.48 -19.93 11.97
CA PHE A 97 -15.43 -20.73 11.21
C PHE A 97 -15.07 -22.22 11.20
N GLU A 98 -13.77 -22.56 11.08
CA GLU A 98 -13.30 -23.94 11.24
C GLU A 98 -13.63 -24.53 12.62
N ALA A 99 -13.35 -23.76 13.69
CA ALA A 99 -13.66 -24.19 15.06
C ALA A 99 -15.18 -24.33 15.29
N PHE A 100 -15.98 -23.42 14.71
CA PHE A 100 -17.44 -23.48 14.78
C PHE A 100 -17.98 -24.75 14.10
N LEU A 101 -17.52 -25.08 12.89
CA LEU A 101 -17.93 -26.29 12.19
C LEU A 101 -17.49 -27.57 12.93
N ALA A 102 -16.29 -27.56 13.49
CA ALA A 102 -15.80 -28.68 14.30
C ALA A 102 -16.70 -28.91 15.55
N ALA A 103 -17.07 -27.83 16.25
CA ALA A 103 -17.97 -27.90 17.40
C ALA A 103 -19.36 -28.37 16.99
N ALA A 104 -19.90 -27.88 15.87
CA ALA A 104 -21.21 -28.34 15.33
C ALA A 104 -21.20 -29.83 14.97
N ALA A 105 -20.04 -30.36 14.57
CA ALA A 105 -19.84 -31.79 14.33
C ALA A 105 -19.49 -32.61 15.58
N GLY A 106 -19.67 -32.05 16.80
CA GLY A 106 -19.35 -32.72 18.07
C GLY A 106 -17.85 -32.80 18.38
N ARG A 107 -17.00 -32.06 17.67
CA ARG A 107 -15.52 -32.04 17.84
C ARG A 107 -15.06 -30.70 18.41
N GLY A 108 -14.82 -30.65 19.72
CA GLY A 108 -14.33 -29.45 20.39
C GLY A 108 -15.44 -28.56 20.98
N ARG A 109 -15.03 -27.35 21.41
CA ARG A 109 -15.95 -26.39 22.06
C ARG A 109 -16.33 -25.28 21.06
N GLN A 110 -17.55 -24.76 21.24
CA GLN A 110 -18.02 -23.57 20.52
C GLN A 110 -17.00 -22.40 20.70
N PRO A 111 -16.47 -21.82 19.61
CA PRO A 111 -15.57 -20.69 19.74
C PRO A 111 -16.32 -19.45 20.21
N ALA A 112 -15.61 -18.56 20.93
CA ALA A 112 -16.19 -17.31 21.38
C ALA A 112 -16.39 -16.32 20.19
N PRO A 113 -17.59 -15.73 20.00
CA PRO A 113 -17.86 -14.87 18.86
C PRO A 113 -17.10 -13.54 18.89
N GLY A 114 -16.44 -13.21 19.99
CA GLY A 114 -15.70 -11.94 20.14
C GLY A 114 -14.57 -11.71 19.13
N VAL A 115 -14.06 -12.78 18.51
CA VAL A 115 -13.05 -12.65 17.44
C VAL A 115 -13.64 -12.06 16.15
N LEU A 116 -14.95 -12.17 15.95
CA LEU A 116 -15.62 -11.62 14.77
C LEU A 116 -15.81 -10.09 14.84
N ALA A 117 -15.51 -9.47 15.99
CA ALA A 117 -15.61 -8.02 16.14
C ALA A 117 -14.70 -7.25 15.19
N SER A 118 -13.59 -7.87 14.74
CA SER A 118 -12.64 -7.28 13.79
C SER A 118 -12.74 -7.88 12.38
N GLN A 119 -13.82 -8.62 12.08
CA GLN A 119 -13.98 -9.28 10.78
C GLN A 119 -14.16 -8.30 9.63
N GLN A 120 -14.78 -7.16 9.87
CA GLN A 120 -15.12 -6.20 8.83
C GLN A 120 -13.88 -5.40 8.39
N TYR A 121 -13.93 -4.84 7.20
CA TYR A 121 -12.83 -4.07 6.61
C TYR A 121 -12.50 -2.79 7.38
N ASN A 122 -13.45 -2.26 8.17
CA ASN A 122 -13.21 -1.10 9.05
C ASN A 122 -12.40 -1.46 10.32
N GLY A 123 -12.22 -2.74 10.64
CA GLY A 123 -11.47 -3.18 11.82
C GLY A 123 -10.14 -2.44 12.03
N PRO A 124 -9.23 -2.40 11.04
CA PRO A 124 -7.94 -1.72 11.17
C PRO A 124 -8.06 -0.22 11.51
N GLY A 125 -8.94 0.52 10.81
CA GLY A 125 -9.17 1.95 11.09
C GLY A 125 -9.76 2.19 12.48
N ASP A 126 -10.77 1.39 12.86
CA ASP A 126 -11.40 1.45 14.18
C ASP A 126 -10.41 1.09 15.31
N ALA A 127 -9.53 0.12 15.07
CA ALA A 127 -8.50 -0.25 16.03
C ALA A 127 -7.50 0.90 16.27
N VAL A 128 -7.09 1.57 15.20
CA VAL A 128 -6.24 2.77 15.28
C VAL A 128 -6.94 3.88 16.06
N ALA A 129 -8.19 4.18 15.71
CA ALA A 129 -8.95 5.25 16.39
C ALA A 129 -9.11 4.97 17.90
N ARG A 130 -9.46 3.73 18.26
CA ARG A 130 -9.58 3.32 19.67
C ARG A 130 -8.26 3.36 20.43
N ASP A 131 -7.19 2.87 19.79
CA ASP A 131 -5.87 2.80 20.42
C ASP A 131 -5.26 4.18 20.70
N LEU A 132 -5.47 5.11 19.78
CA LEU A 132 -4.95 6.47 19.86
C LEU A 132 -5.92 7.46 20.50
N GLY A 133 -7.12 7.01 20.93
CA GLY A 133 -8.11 7.88 21.57
C GLY A 133 -8.70 8.93 20.63
N ILE A 134 -8.82 8.64 19.34
CA ILE A 134 -9.29 9.58 18.32
C ILE A 134 -10.82 9.58 18.28
N GLY A 135 -11.41 10.76 18.45
CA GLY A 135 -12.87 10.97 18.41
C GLY A 135 -13.38 11.69 17.16
N GLY A 136 -12.52 11.98 16.20
CA GLY A 136 -12.87 12.59 14.92
C GLY A 136 -13.38 11.58 13.88
N PRO A 137 -13.44 11.97 12.58
CA PRO A 137 -13.92 11.11 11.52
C PRO A 137 -13.10 9.81 11.41
N VAL A 138 -13.78 8.67 11.28
CA VAL A 138 -13.15 7.37 10.99
C VAL A 138 -13.76 6.85 9.71
N GLN A 139 -12.95 6.72 8.67
CA GLN A 139 -13.37 6.27 7.35
C GLN A 139 -12.56 5.08 6.89
N THR A 140 -13.24 4.09 6.34
CA THR A 140 -12.61 2.95 5.69
C THR A 140 -12.93 2.95 4.20
N VAL A 141 -11.89 2.80 3.39
CA VAL A 141 -12.00 2.65 1.94
C VAL A 141 -11.75 1.19 1.58
N SER A 142 -12.68 0.59 0.84
CA SER A 142 -12.51 -0.77 0.30
C SER A 142 -12.72 -0.75 -1.22
N ALA A 143 -11.65 -0.45 -1.94
CA ALA A 143 -11.56 -0.37 -3.40
C ALA A 143 -10.46 -1.34 -3.92
N ALA A 144 -10.53 -2.59 -3.44
CA ALA A 144 -9.54 -3.63 -3.72
C ALA A 144 -8.09 -3.12 -3.53
N CYS A 145 -7.22 -3.24 -4.54
CA CYS A 145 -5.79 -2.90 -4.43
C CYS A 145 -5.52 -1.39 -4.32
N ALA A 146 -6.47 -0.53 -4.68
CA ALA A 146 -6.35 0.93 -4.60
C ALA A 146 -6.77 1.52 -3.25
N SER A 147 -7.30 0.69 -2.33
CA SER A 147 -7.91 1.15 -1.08
C SER A 147 -7.01 2.08 -0.26
N GLY A 148 -5.74 1.72 -0.03
CA GLY A 148 -4.81 2.50 0.77
C GLY A 148 -4.43 3.83 0.12
N ALA A 149 -4.25 3.84 -1.20
CA ALA A 149 -3.97 5.08 -1.94
C ALA A 149 -5.18 6.02 -1.90
N MET A 150 -6.40 5.49 -2.13
CA MET A 150 -7.63 6.27 -2.04
C MET A 150 -7.88 6.79 -0.63
N ALA A 151 -7.59 5.99 0.41
CA ALA A 151 -7.70 6.44 1.80
C ALA A 151 -6.76 7.63 2.11
N ILE A 152 -5.54 7.62 1.57
CA ILE A 152 -4.63 8.76 1.66
C ILE A 152 -5.20 9.97 0.89
N GLY A 153 -5.75 9.76 -0.31
CA GLY A 153 -6.41 10.82 -1.09
C GLY A 153 -7.59 11.43 -0.34
N ASP A 154 -8.47 10.61 0.26
CA ASP A 154 -9.59 11.08 1.09
C ASP A 154 -9.11 11.91 2.27
N ALA A 155 -8.05 11.47 2.95
CA ALA A 155 -7.44 12.21 4.04
C ALA A 155 -6.87 13.56 3.59
N VAL A 156 -6.21 13.62 2.43
CA VAL A 156 -5.73 14.88 1.82
C VAL A 156 -6.89 15.84 1.59
N ARG A 157 -8.00 15.36 1.01
CA ARG A 157 -9.21 16.17 0.80
C ARG A 157 -9.81 16.66 2.10
N ALA A 158 -9.93 15.78 3.11
CA ALA A 158 -10.49 16.15 4.42
C ALA A 158 -9.67 17.24 5.10
N VAL A 159 -8.34 17.14 5.07
CA VAL A 159 -7.44 18.17 5.62
C VAL A 159 -7.57 19.49 4.83
N ARG A 160 -7.57 19.44 3.51
CA ARG A 160 -7.69 20.64 2.66
C ARG A 160 -9.03 21.37 2.83
N ARG A 161 -10.12 20.63 3.09
CA ARG A 161 -11.47 21.18 3.34
C ARG A 161 -11.66 21.63 4.81
N GLY A 162 -10.68 21.42 5.67
CA GLY A 162 -10.79 21.70 7.08
C GLY A 162 -11.77 20.79 7.84
N GLU A 163 -12.10 19.63 7.29
CA GLU A 163 -12.90 18.59 7.95
C GLU A 163 -12.10 17.85 9.04
N ALA A 164 -10.77 17.78 8.86
CA ALA A 164 -9.81 17.29 9.83
C ALA A 164 -8.62 18.25 9.92
N ASP A 165 -8.15 18.51 11.14
CA ASP A 165 -6.92 19.29 11.39
C ASP A 165 -5.67 18.41 11.25
N VAL A 166 -5.82 17.12 11.54
CA VAL A 166 -4.82 16.06 11.38
C VAL A 166 -5.53 14.83 10.86
N ALA A 167 -4.90 14.13 9.92
CA ALA A 167 -5.39 12.85 9.45
C ALA A 167 -4.30 11.78 9.57
N ILE A 168 -4.66 10.64 10.15
CA ILE A 168 -3.86 9.42 10.17
C ILE A 168 -4.40 8.56 9.03
N ALA A 169 -3.62 8.41 7.96
CA ALA A 169 -4.07 7.76 6.75
C ALA A 169 -3.14 6.61 6.35
N GLY A 170 -3.72 5.54 5.84
CA GLY A 170 -2.92 4.40 5.45
C GLY A 170 -3.74 3.19 5.02
N GLY A 171 -3.18 2.01 5.25
CA GLY A 171 -3.87 0.76 4.97
C GLY A 171 -3.24 -0.41 5.72
N SER A 172 -4.03 -1.47 5.89
CA SER A 172 -3.58 -2.68 6.56
C SER A 172 -4.37 -3.90 6.08
N ASP A 173 -3.65 -4.93 5.71
CA ASP A 173 -4.21 -6.25 5.41
C ASP A 173 -3.27 -7.37 5.89
N SER A 174 -3.85 -8.51 6.25
CA SER A 174 -3.12 -9.75 6.54
C SER A 174 -3.33 -10.79 5.46
N LEU A 175 -2.38 -11.71 5.31
CA LEU A 175 -2.56 -12.92 4.52
C LEU A 175 -3.71 -13.75 5.10
N CYS A 176 -4.58 -14.27 4.23
CA CYS A 176 -5.65 -15.18 4.60
C CYS A 176 -5.89 -16.23 3.50
N ARG A 177 -6.45 -17.38 3.87
CA ARG A 177 -6.69 -18.51 2.96
C ARG A 177 -7.62 -18.17 1.82
N LEU A 178 -8.74 -17.47 2.12
CA LEU A 178 -9.74 -17.11 1.12
C LEU A 178 -9.12 -16.31 -0.02
N THR A 179 -8.36 -15.27 0.33
CA THR A 179 -7.72 -14.42 -0.67
C THR A 179 -6.65 -15.19 -1.45
N TYR A 180 -5.82 -15.97 -0.75
CA TYR A 180 -4.78 -16.78 -1.38
C TYR A 180 -5.38 -17.82 -2.34
N ALA A 181 -6.43 -18.52 -1.92
CA ALA A 181 -7.15 -19.47 -2.75
C ALA A 181 -7.80 -18.80 -3.97
N GLY A 182 -8.42 -17.63 -3.76
CA GLY A 182 -9.05 -16.86 -4.83
C GLY A 182 -8.06 -16.47 -5.93
N PHE A 183 -6.91 -15.91 -5.58
CA PHE A 183 -5.87 -15.54 -6.56
C PHE A 183 -5.23 -16.75 -7.23
N ASN A 184 -5.10 -17.89 -6.53
CA ASN A 184 -4.66 -19.15 -7.13
C ASN A 184 -5.69 -19.68 -8.14
N ALA A 185 -7.00 -19.64 -7.80
CA ALA A 185 -8.08 -20.07 -8.69
C ALA A 185 -8.16 -19.20 -9.96
N LEU A 186 -7.94 -17.90 -9.82
CA LEU A 186 -7.86 -16.95 -10.94
C LEU A 186 -6.57 -17.07 -11.75
N ARG A 187 -5.61 -17.90 -11.33
CA ARG A 187 -4.28 -18.03 -11.93
C ARG A 187 -3.56 -16.68 -12.06
N SER A 188 -3.80 -15.77 -11.12
CA SER A 188 -3.21 -14.44 -11.12
C SER A 188 -1.92 -14.33 -10.29
N VAL A 189 -1.49 -15.43 -9.65
CA VAL A 189 -0.26 -15.53 -8.85
C VAL A 189 0.82 -16.31 -9.59
N ASP A 190 2.08 -15.87 -9.42
CA ASP A 190 3.27 -16.55 -9.95
C ASP A 190 3.75 -17.61 -8.94
N GLU A 191 4.31 -18.71 -9.42
CA GLU A 191 4.95 -19.74 -8.58
C GLU A 191 6.30 -19.30 -8.03
N ARG A 192 6.89 -18.27 -8.63
CA ARG A 192 8.12 -17.60 -8.22
C ARG A 192 7.78 -16.19 -7.71
N PRO A 193 8.70 -15.52 -7.00
CA PRO A 193 8.51 -14.11 -6.66
C PRO A 193 8.14 -13.27 -7.89
N CYS A 194 7.15 -12.42 -7.76
CA CYS A 194 6.61 -11.63 -8.87
C CYS A 194 7.68 -10.74 -9.51
N ARG A 195 7.59 -10.59 -10.83
CA ARG A 195 8.60 -9.92 -11.66
C ARG A 195 7.95 -8.87 -12.55
N PRO A 196 7.53 -7.74 -11.99
CA PRO A 196 6.86 -6.69 -12.75
C PRO A 196 7.64 -6.27 -13.98
N PHE A 197 6.92 -6.07 -15.09
CA PHE A 197 7.44 -5.59 -16.37
C PHE A 197 8.48 -6.50 -17.07
N ARG A 198 8.64 -7.75 -16.58
CA ARG A 198 9.55 -8.72 -17.19
C ARG A 198 8.83 -9.58 -18.22
N GLU A 199 9.59 -10.04 -19.22
CA GLU A 199 9.08 -10.96 -20.25
C GLU A 199 8.51 -12.24 -19.63
N ALA A 200 9.22 -12.81 -18.65
CA ALA A 200 8.85 -14.05 -17.98
C ALA A 200 7.89 -13.86 -16.78
N ARG A 201 7.20 -12.68 -16.64
CA ARG A 201 6.20 -12.48 -15.59
C ARG A 201 5.00 -13.41 -15.79
N ALA A 202 4.46 -13.95 -14.72
CA ALA A 202 3.34 -14.90 -14.78
C ALA A 202 2.26 -14.62 -13.72
N GLY A 203 2.38 -13.55 -12.97
CA GLY A 203 1.44 -13.18 -11.92
C GLY A 203 2.07 -12.38 -10.78
N LEU A 204 1.23 -12.04 -9.83
CA LEU A 204 1.65 -11.34 -8.60
C LEU A 204 2.11 -12.34 -7.54
N SER A 205 2.73 -11.84 -6.48
CA SER A 205 2.89 -12.56 -5.21
C SER A 205 2.15 -11.79 -4.13
N LEU A 206 1.46 -12.48 -3.23
CA LEU A 206 0.77 -11.82 -2.12
C LEU A 206 1.74 -11.42 -1.01
N GLY A 207 1.35 -10.41 -0.25
CA GLY A 207 2.05 -9.94 0.94
C GLY A 207 1.07 -9.45 2.00
N GLU A 208 1.58 -9.20 3.20
CA GLU A 208 0.82 -8.64 4.32
C GLU A 208 1.58 -7.51 5.00
N GLY A 209 0.86 -6.65 5.72
CA GLY A 209 1.44 -5.56 6.48
C GLY A 209 0.58 -4.31 6.49
N ALA A 210 1.12 -3.25 7.06
CA ALA A 210 0.49 -1.94 7.11
C ALA A 210 1.50 -0.82 6.84
N ALA A 211 0.97 0.29 6.35
CA ALA A 211 1.70 1.54 6.25
C ALA A 211 0.78 2.71 6.60
N THR A 212 1.35 3.73 7.22
CA THR A 212 0.61 4.90 7.70
C THR A 212 1.41 6.17 7.47
N VAL A 213 0.73 7.20 7.01
CA VAL A 213 1.21 8.58 6.92
C VAL A 213 0.37 9.46 7.84
N LEU A 214 0.99 10.49 8.40
CA LEU A 214 0.30 11.54 9.13
C LEU A 214 0.27 12.79 8.24
N LEU A 215 -0.92 13.34 8.07
CA LEU A 215 -1.20 14.51 7.25
C LEU A 215 -1.72 15.65 8.12
N GLU A 216 -1.23 16.84 7.88
CA GLU A 216 -1.71 18.09 8.48
C GLU A 216 -1.46 19.26 7.53
N PRO A 217 -2.14 20.41 7.67
CA PRO A 217 -1.81 21.60 6.90
C PRO A 217 -0.34 22.00 7.10
N LEU A 218 0.32 22.41 6.02
CA LEU A 218 1.76 22.72 6.04
C LEU A 218 2.08 23.86 7.00
N ASP A 219 1.28 24.91 7.00
CA ASP A 219 1.41 26.07 7.91
C ASP A 219 1.29 25.65 9.37
N ARG A 220 0.36 24.76 9.71
CA ARG A 220 0.23 24.18 11.04
C ARG A 220 1.47 23.38 11.44
N ALA A 221 1.97 22.51 10.54
CA ALA A 221 3.16 21.73 10.80
C ALA A 221 4.37 22.63 11.11
N LEU A 222 4.57 23.67 10.30
CA LEU A 222 5.64 24.64 10.49
C LEU A 222 5.47 25.46 11.77
N ALA A 223 4.25 25.91 12.08
CA ALA A 223 3.95 26.69 13.29
C ALA A 223 4.25 25.94 14.60
N ARG A 224 4.08 24.58 14.61
CA ARG A 224 4.44 23.76 15.77
C ARG A 224 5.91 23.30 15.77
N GLY A 225 6.73 23.76 14.82
CA GLY A 225 8.14 23.41 14.71
C GLY A 225 8.41 22.02 14.15
N ALA A 226 7.42 21.40 13.49
CA ALA A 226 7.64 20.14 12.81
C ALA A 226 8.52 20.31 11.56
N ARG A 227 9.12 19.21 11.13
CA ARG A 227 9.85 19.13 9.86
C ARG A 227 9.03 18.30 8.89
N PRO A 228 8.20 18.94 8.02
CA PRO A 228 7.46 18.20 7.00
C PRO A 228 8.42 17.42 6.09
N LEU A 229 8.12 16.17 5.83
CA LEU A 229 8.96 15.32 4.97
C LEU A 229 8.69 15.62 3.49
N VAL A 230 7.42 15.58 3.13
CA VAL A 230 6.92 15.83 1.77
C VAL A 230 5.57 16.54 1.86
N VAL A 231 5.16 17.14 0.75
CA VAL A 231 3.80 17.61 0.52
C VAL A 231 3.07 16.54 -0.29
N ALA A 232 1.91 16.09 0.16
CA ALA A 232 0.96 15.34 -0.65
C ALA A 232 0.32 16.33 -1.64
N ALA A 233 0.98 16.52 -2.77
CA ALA A 233 0.70 17.63 -3.68
C ALA A 233 -0.57 17.42 -4.48
N GLY A 234 -0.84 16.18 -4.91
CA GLY A 234 -2.04 15.87 -5.70
C GLY A 234 -2.50 14.43 -5.54
N GLU A 235 -3.78 14.24 -5.74
CA GLU A 235 -4.43 12.94 -5.72
C GLU A 235 -5.57 12.87 -6.74
N ALA A 236 -5.83 11.70 -7.28
CA ALA A 236 -7.04 11.43 -8.05
C ALA A 236 -7.40 9.96 -8.03
N ALA A 237 -8.68 9.69 -8.20
CA ALA A 237 -9.23 8.36 -8.34
C ALA A 237 -10.19 8.29 -9.52
N THR A 238 -10.18 7.18 -10.26
CA THR A 238 -11.03 6.91 -11.41
C THR A 238 -11.53 5.47 -11.39
N CYS A 239 -12.42 5.14 -12.33
CA CYS A 239 -12.85 3.76 -12.54
C CYS A 239 -12.88 3.45 -14.03
N ASP A 240 -12.29 2.31 -14.42
CA ASP A 240 -12.29 1.83 -15.81
C ASP A 240 -13.71 1.52 -16.35
N ALA A 241 -14.61 1.06 -15.48
CA ALA A 241 -15.93 0.55 -15.82
C ALA A 241 -15.90 -0.46 -17.00
N TYR A 242 -14.86 -1.29 -17.04
CA TYR A 242 -14.57 -2.20 -18.16
C TYR A 242 -14.82 -3.66 -17.80
N HIS A 243 -14.12 -4.20 -16.78
CA HIS A 243 -14.19 -5.61 -16.41
C HIS A 243 -13.87 -5.81 -14.92
N MET A 244 -14.39 -6.88 -14.31
CA MET A 244 -14.23 -7.10 -12.87
C MET A 244 -12.78 -7.44 -12.42
N THR A 245 -11.95 -8.00 -13.29
CA THR A 245 -10.58 -8.44 -12.94
C THR A 245 -9.51 -7.98 -13.92
N SER A 246 -9.89 -7.50 -15.11
CA SER A 246 -8.95 -7.04 -16.13
C SER A 246 -8.95 -5.51 -16.20
N PRO A 247 -7.80 -4.85 -16.28
CA PRO A 247 -7.74 -3.41 -16.52
C PRO A 247 -8.23 -3.11 -17.94
N HIS A 248 -8.61 -1.86 -18.19
CA HIS A 248 -8.85 -1.42 -19.54
C HIS A 248 -7.60 -1.61 -20.40
N PRO A 249 -7.65 -2.29 -21.57
CA PRO A 249 -6.45 -2.68 -22.35
C PRO A 249 -5.57 -1.51 -22.76
N GLU A 250 -6.15 -0.31 -22.91
CA GLU A 250 -5.43 0.92 -23.26
C GLU A 250 -5.06 1.76 -22.03
N GLY A 251 -5.32 1.28 -20.81
CA GLY A 251 -4.98 1.97 -19.57
C GLY A 251 -5.67 3.34 -19.39
N ILE A 252 -6.85 3.53 -19.99
CA ILE A 252 -7.53 4.85 -20.02
C ILE A 252 -7.79 5.35 -18.60
N GLY A 253 -8.42 4.55 -17.75
CA GLY A 253 -8.75 4.96 -16.39
C GLY A 253 -7.50 5.28 -15.56
N ALA A 254 -6.44 4.49 -15.71
CA ALA A 254 -5.15 4.76 -15.06
C ALA A 254 -4.53 6.08 -15.56
N ALA A 255 -4.57 6.34 -16.87
CA ALA A 255 -4.09 7.61 -17.43
C ALA A 255 -4.88 8.81 -16.90
N GLU A 256 -6.20 8.69 -16.81
CA GLU A 256 -7.05 9.75 -16.24
C GLU A 256 -6.78 9.97 -14.74
N ALA A 257 -6.52 8.92 -13.95
CA ALA A 257 -6.12 9.07 -12.57
C ALA A 257 -4.78 9.85 -12.46
N ILE A 258 -3.81 9.52 -13.30
CA ILE A 258 -2.52 10.23 -13.33
C ILE A 258 -2.72 11.69 -13.72
N ARG A 259 -3.48 11.98 -14.79
CA ARG A 259 -3.76 13.36 -15.23
C ARG A 259 -4.47 14.16 -14.12
N GLY A 260 -5.46 13.55 -13.48
CA GLY A 260 -6.19 14.17 -12.37
C GLY A 260 -5.27 14.54 -11.20
N ALA A 261 -4.39 13.62 -10.80
CA ALA A 261 -3.43 13.85 -9.71
C ALA A 261 -2.40 14.94 -10.06
N LEU A 262 -1.93 14.98 -11.31
CA LEU A 262 -1.03 16.04 -11.80
C LEU A 262 -1.74 17.40 -11.83
N ALA A 263 -2.98 17.44 -12.31
CA ALA A 263 -3.78 18.66 -12.32
C ALA A 263 -4.05 19.19 -10.91
N ASP A 264 -4.38 18.29 -9.95
CA ASP A 264 -4.57 18.65 -8.54
C ASP A 264 -3.26 19.16 -7.91
N ALA A 265 -2.12 18.57 -8.27
CA ALA A 265 -0.79 19.03 -7.87
C ALA A 265 -0.36 20.32 -8.57
N ARG A 266 -1.02 20.73 -9.65
CA ARG A 266 -0.63 21.83 -10.56
C ARG A 266 0.78 21.63 -11.15
N LEU A 267 1.10 20.40 -11.53
CA LEU A 267 2.37 20.03 -12.12
C LEU A 267 2.18 19.60 -13.59
N ASP A 268 3.17 19.96 -14.41
CA ASP A 268 3.30 19.41 -15.76
C ASP A 268 3.84 17.97 -15.67
N PRO A 269 3.44 17.06 -16.54
CA PRO A 269 4.05 15.72 -16.62
C PRO A 269 5.58 15.73 -16.70
N ALA A 270 6.18 16.78 -17.30
CA ALA A 270 7.63 16.93 -17.39
C ALA A 270 8.33 17.13 -16.05
N GLU A 271 7.61 17.52 -15.01
CA GLU A 271 8.18 17.77 -13.67
C GLU A 271 8.28 16.51 -12.80
N ILE A 272 7.67 15.39 -13.21
CA ILE A 272 7.77 14.13 -12.45
C ILE A 272 9.14 13.49 -12.67
N ASP A 273 9.84 13.18 -11.60
CA ASP A 273 11.19 12.63 -11.63
C ASP A 273 11.24 11.10 -11.69
N PHE A 274 10.27 10.42 -11.10
CA PHE A 274 10.12 8.95 -11.14
C PHE A 274 8.70 8.49 -10.79
N VAL A 275 8.42 7.24 -11.13
CA VAL A 275 7.15 6.56 -10.84
C VAL A 275 7.40 5.32 -9.99
N ASN A 276 6.67 5.19 -8.89
CA ASN A 276 6.45 3.91 -8.22
C ASN A 276 5.15 3.33 -8.74
N ALA A 277 5.28 2.42 -9.68
CA ALA A 277 4.18 1.86 -10.42
C ALA A 277 3.42 0.78 -9.61
N HIS A 278 2.16 0.59 -9.96
CA HIS A 278 1.38 -0.54 -9.43
C HIS A 278 2.08 -1.86 -9.72
N GLY A 279 2.55 -2.09 -10.95
CA GLY A 279 3.50 -3.12 -11.34
C GLY A 279 3.32 -4.45 -10.60
N THR A 280 2.28 -5.21 -10.95
CA THR A 280 1.94 -6.47 -10.25
C THR A 280 2.74 -7.66 -10.74
N GLY A 281 3.31 -7.59 -11.94
CA GLY A 281 3.88 -8.76 -12.62
C GLY A 281 2.83 -9.60 -13.32
N THR A 282 1.59 -9.14 -13.45
CA THR A 282 0.56 -9.81 -14.24
C THR A 282 0.65 -9.39 -15.71
N PRO A 283 0.38 -10.31 -16.66
CA PRO A 283 0.51 -10.01 -18.08
C PRO A 283 -0.30 -8.80 -18.55
N LEU A 284 -1.53 -8.65 -18.07
CA LEU A 284 -2.44 -7.60 -18.54
C LEU A 284 -2.17 -6.25 -17.85
N ASN A 285 -1.97 -6.24 -16.51
CA ASN A 285 -1.78 -5.00 -15.76
C ASN A 285 -0.56 -4.23 -16.25
N ASP A 286 0.58 -4.91 -16.37
CA ASP A 286 1.84 -4.24 -16.65
C ASP A 286 1.86 -3.60 -18.05
N VAL A 287 1.15 -4.20 -19.01
CA VAL A 287 0.97 -3.64 -20.36
C VAL A 287 0.03 -2.42 -20.31
N ALA A 288 -1.11 -2.54 -19.63
CA ALA A 288 -2.08 -1.44 -19.51
C ALA A 288 -1.47 -0.23 -18.79
N GLU A 289 -0.72 -0.47 -17.71
CA GLU A 289 -0.03 0.58 -16.98
C GLU A 289 1.06 1.25 -17.82
N CYS A 290 1.85 0.48 -18.58
CA CYS A 290 2.80 1.03 -19.53
C CYS A 290 2.12 1.97 -20.54
N LYS A 291 0.99 1.56 -21.14
CA LYS A 291 0.23 2.41 -22.05
C LYS A 291 -0.31 3.67 -21.37
N ALA A 292 -0.79 3.55 -20.12
CA ALA A 292 -1.24 4.70 -19.36
C ALA A 292 -0.12 5.72 -19.14
N LEU A 293 1.09 5.27 -18.81
CA LEU A 293 2.26 6.13 -18.67
C LEU A 293 2.62 6.82 -20.01
N TYR A 294 2.62 6.08 -21.12
CA TYR A 294 2.84 6.71 -22.44
C TYR A 294 1.73 7.70 -22.83
N ALA A 295 0.47 7.42 -22.49
CA ALA A 295 -0.65 8.33 -22.75
C ALA A 295 -0.54 9.67 -22.02
N VAL A 296 0.17 9.70 -20.85
CA VAL A 296 0.35 10.90 -20.06
C VAL A 296 1.69 11.58 -20.35
N PHE A 297 2.78 10.82 -20.41
CA PHE A 297 4.15 11.36 -20.49
C PHE A 297 4.72 11.38 -21.92
N GLY A 298 3.97 10.84 -22.92
CA GLY A 298 4.48 10.70 -24.28
C GLY A 298 5.76 9.88 -24.33
N ASP A 299 6.68 10.25 -25.21
CA ASP A 299 7.98 9.56 -25.36
C ASP A 299 8.85 9.61 -24.11
N ARG A 300 8.65 10.63 -23.25
CA ARG A 300 9.33 10.75 -21.97
C ARG A 300 9.07 9.56 -21.03
N ALA A 301 7.95 8.83 -21.19
CA ALA A 301 7.67 7.61 -20.42
C ALA A 301 8.79 6.58 -20.51
N GLY A 302 9.48 6.50 -21.67
CA GLY A 302 10.64 5.63 -21.88
C GLY A 302 11.92 6.06 -21.17
N GLU A 303 11.99 7.31 -20.72
CA GLU A 303 13.15 7.89 -20.01
C GLU A 303 12.89 8.04 -18.51
N LEU A 304 11.62 8.10 -18.12
CA LEU A 304 11.19 8.27 -16.74
C LEU A 304 11.50 7.01 -15.92
N PRO A 305 12.28 7.11 -14.83
CA PRO A 305 12.57 5.95 -13.99
C PRO A 305 11.30 5.36 -13.38
N VAL A 306 11.12 4.06 -13.56
CA VAL A 306 9.97 3.31 -13.03
C VAL A 306 10.45 2.18 -12.13
N THR A 307 9.86 2.09 -10.95
CA THR A 307 10.04 0.98 -10.02
C THR A 307 8.70 0.40 -9.61
N SER A 308 8.69 -0.77 -8.98
CA SER A 308 7.54 -1.35 -8.29
C SER A 308 7.96 -1.99 -6.99
N THR A 309 7.38 -1.52 -5.90
CA THR A 309 7.64 -2.03 -4.55
C THR A 309 7.17 -3.48 -4.38
N LYS A 310 6.17 -3.90 -5.16
CA LYS A 310 5.58 -5.26 -5.08
C LYS A 310 6.58 -6.38 -5.36
N SER A 311 7.60 -6.13 -6.18
CA SER A 311 8.67 -7.11 -6.43
C SER A 311 9.50 -7.45 -5.19
N LEU A 312 9.46 -6.57 -4.18
CA LEU A 312 10.23 -6.71 -2.94
C LEU A 312 9.39 -7.23 -1.78
N VAL A 313 8.15 -6.76 -1.66
CA VAL A 313 7.30 -7.01 -0.48
C VAL A 313 6.00 -7.74 -0.80
N GLY A 314 5.80 -8.13 -2.06
CA GLY A 314 4.54 -8.69 -2.52
C GLY A 314 3.42 -7.65 -2.64
N HIS A 315 2.26 -8.12 -3.02
CA HIS A 315 1.05 -7.31 -3.13
C HIS A 315 0.25 -7.36 -1.83
N LEU A 316 0.25 -6.26 -1.08
CA LEU A 316 -0.40 -6.15 0.23
C LEU A 316 -1.91 -5.86 0.13
N LEU A 317 -2.54 -6.20 -0.97
CA LEU A 317 -3.98 -6.03 -1.20
C LEU A 317 -4.45 -4.57 -0.97
N GLY A 318 -5.40 -4.35 -0.06
CA GLY A 318 -5.91 -3.02 0.23
C GLY A 318 -4.90 -2.08 0.87
N SER A 319 -3.86 -2.60 1.53
CA SER A 319 -2.80 -1.77 2.09
C SER A 319 -1.68 -1.42 1.10
N ALA A 320 -1.67 -2.04 -0.09
CA ALA A 320 -0.58 -1.90 -1.05
C ALA A 320 -0.26 -0.45 -1.40
N GLY A 321 -1.27 0.34 -1.80
CA GLY A 321 -1.08 1.73 -2.18
C GLY A 321 -0.56 2.63 -1.05
N ALA A 322 -0.88 2.31 0.22
CA ALA A 322 -0.34 3.03 1.36
C ALA A 322 1.16 2.72 1.58
N LEU A 323 1.55 1.45 1.46
CA LEU A 323 2.97 1.07 1.56
C LEU A 323 3.78 1.66 0.41
N GLU A 324 3.24 1.65 -0.79
CA GLU A 324 3.85 2.24 -1.99
C GLU A 324 4.00 3.76 -1.88
N ALA A 325 3.03 4.45 -1.27
CA ALA A 325 3.15 5.86 -0.94
C ALA A 325 4.34 6.12 0.02
N VAL A 326 4.46 5.33 1.09
CA VAL A 326 5.60 5.43 2.02
C VAL A 326 6.92 5.11 1.31
N ALA A 327 6.98 4.09 0.47
CA ALA A 327 8.18 3.77 -0.32
C ALA A 327 8.56 4.91 -1.28
N THR A 328 7.59 5.53 -1.93
CA THR A 328 7.79 6.69 -2.82
C THR A 328 8.34 7.89 -2.06
N ILE A 329 7.79 8.18 -0.87
CA ILE A 329 8.27 9.23 0.02
C ILE A 329 9.74 8.97 0.44
N LEU A 330 10.05 7.73 0.82
CA LEU A 330 11.42 7.36 1.19
C LEU A 330 12.42 7.52 0.03
N CYS A 331 12.01 7.19 -1.20
CA CYS A 331 12.83 7.45 -2.39
C CYS A 331 13.11 8.94 -2.57
N LEU A 332 12.10 9.80 -2.44
CA LEU A 332 12.27 11.25 -2.51
C LEU A 332 13.24 11.78 -1.45
N LEU A 333 13.09 11.32 -0.20
CA LEU A 333 13.91 11.78 0.93
C LEU A 333 15.35 11.32 0.82
N SER A 334 15.60 10.09 0.36
CA SER A 334 16.94 9.55 0.22
C SER A 334 17.67 10.07 -1.02
N GLY A 335 16.94 10.57 -2.03
CA GLY A 335 17.49 10.88 -3.34
C GLY A 335 17.92 9.64 -4.13
N GLU A 336 17.35 8.49 -3.80
CA GLU A 336 17.56 7.22 -4.50
C GLU A 336 16.23 6.53 -4.77
N VAL A 337 16.02 6.01 -5.96
CA VAL A 337 14.88 5.14 -6.28
C VAL A 337 15.28 3.70 -6.03
N HIS A 338 14.50 2.98 -5.21
CA HIS A 338 14.77 1.58 -4.91
C HIS A 338 14.66 0.71 -6.17
N PRO A 339 15.50 -0.31 -6.32
CA PRO A 339 15.44 -1.21 -7.46
C PRO A 339 14.34 -2.26 -7.29
N MET A 340 13.89 -2.80 -8.40
CA MET A 340 13.30 -4.14 -8.46
C MET A 340 14.44 -5.17 -8.54
N PRO A 341 14.24 -6.41 -8.06
CA PRO A 341 15.23 -7.48 -8.21
C PRO A 341 15.62 -7.67 -9.68
N ASP A 342 16.86 -8.06 -9.91
CA ASP A 342 17.31 -8.44 -11.26
C ASP A 342 16.76 -9.84 -11.59
N GLY A 343 15.57 -9.89 -12.18
CA GLY A 343 14.76 -11.09 -12.37
C GLY A 343 14.51 -11.45 -13.84
N GLY A 344 15.43 -11.19 -14.74
CA GLY A 344 15.34 -11.51 -16.15
C GLY A 344 15.11 -10.29 -17.07
N ALA A 345 14.99 -10.53 -18.36
CA ALA A 345 14.84 -9.50 -19.39
C ALA A 345 13.54 -8.70 -19.21
N PRO A 346 13.56 -7.38 -19.42
CA PRO A 346 12.34 -6.59 -19.58
C PRO A 346 11.50 -7.11 -20.74
N ASP A 347 10.17 -7.00 -20.65
CA ASP A 347 9.28 -7.35 -21.75
C ASP A 347 9.49 -6.36 -22.92
N PRO A 348 9.79 -6.85 -24.14
CA PRO A 348 10.00 -5.98 -25.31
C PRO A 348 8.80 -5.08 -25.64
N ALA A 349 7.59 -5.48 -25.24
CA ALA A 349 6.38 -4.68 -25.40
C ALA A 349 6.28 -3.52 -24.37
N ILE A 350 7.11 -3.54 -23.31
CA ILE A 350 7.09 -2.58 -22.22
C ILE A 350 8.37 -1.73 -22.27
N ARG A 351 8.29 -0.58 -22.95
CA ARG A 351 9.45 0.30 -23.20
C ARG A 351 9.63 1.33 -22.07
N LEU A 352 9.66 0.87 -20.80
CA LEU A 352 9.89 1.72 -19.64
C LEU A 352 11.34 1.63 -19.16
N ARG A 353 11.85 2.74 -18.62
CA ARG A 353 13.15 2.76 -17.94
C ARG A 353 13.02 2.16 -16.55
N LEU A 354 13.15 0.86 -16.44
CA LEU A 354 13.01 0.13 -15.18
C LEU A 354 14.26 0.30 -14.29
N VAL A 355 14.06 0.55 -13.00
CA VAL A 355 15.14 0.56 -12.01
C VAL A 355 15.37 -0.86 -11.50
N LEU A 356 16.51 -1.46 -11.83
CA LEU A 356 16.78 -2.89 -11.68
C LEU A 356 18.10 -3.15 -10.96
N GLY A 357 18.10 -4.15 -10.07
CA GLY A 357 19.27 -4.73 -9.42
C GLY A 357 19.99 -3.82 -8.43
N ARG A 358 20.05 -2.52 -8.70
CA ARG A 358 20.69 -1.53 -7.84
C ARG A 358 19.89 -0.22 -7.80
N PRO A 359 19.95 0.52 -6.66
CA PRO A 359 19.30 1.82 -6.55
C PRO A 359 19.75 2.80 -7.64
N LEU A 360 18.81 3.59 -8.14
CA LEU A 360 19.11 4.68 -9.06
C LEU A 360 19.20 5.99 -8.27
N ARG A 361 20.36 6.64 -8.31
CA ARG A 361 20.55 7.93 -7.64
C ARG A 361 19.85 9.05 -8.42
N LEU A 362 18.95 9.75 -7.75
CA LEU A 362 18.21 10.92 -8.23
C LEU A 362 18.22 12.01 -7.14
N SER A 363 19.40 12.50 -6.77
CA SER A 363 19.60 13.41 -5.63
C SER A 363 18.83 14.74 -5.75
N ARG A 364 18.40 15.11 -6.96
CA ARG A 364 17.63 16.33 -7.24
C ARG A 364 16.14 16.06 -7.45
N ALA A 365 15.68 14.82 -7.28
CA ALA A 365 14.26 14.49 -7.43
C ALA A 365 13.41 15.31 -6.44
N ARG A 366 12.36 15.94 -6.97
CA ARG A 366 11.43 16.77 -6.23
C ARG A 366 10.02 16.24 -6.27
N HIS A 367 9.61 15.63 -7.37
CA HIS A 367 8.24 15.19 -7.61
C HIS A 367 8.19 13.72 -7.98
N ALA A 368 7.35 12.97 -7.33
CA ALA A 368 7.17 11.56 -7.61
C ALA A 368 5.70 11.17 -7.69
N LEU A 369 5.43 10.21 -8.55
CA LEU A 369 4.10 9.63 -8.76
C LEU A 369 4.06 8.22 -8.18
N SER A 370 2.98 7.89 -7.46
CA SER A 370 2.62 6.53 -7.07
C SER A 370 1.27 6.16 -7.68
N THR A 371 1.17 5.02 -8.36
CA THR A 371 -0.05 4.53 -9.00
C THR A 371 -0.56 3.26 -8.35
N SER A 372 -1.88 3.12 -8.28
CA SER A 372 -2.55 1.92 -7.77
C SER A 372 -3.71 1.57 -8.68
N LEU A 373 -3.65 0.39 -9.30
CA LEU A 373 -4.68 -0.14 -10.19
C LEU A 373 -5.31 -1.37 -9.54
N ALA A 374 -6.63 -1.50 -9.58
CA ALA A 374 -7.31 -2.51 -8.80
C ALA A 374 -8.32 -3.32 -9.62
N PHE A 375 -8.58 -4.54 -9.19
CA PHE A 375 -9.74 -5.28 -9.63
C PHE A 375 -11.01 -4.47 -9.39
N GLY A 376 -11.99 -4.60 -10.28
CA GLY A 376 -13.15 -3.72 -10.33
C GLY A 376 -12.92 -2.44 -11.13
N GLY A 377 -11.67 -2.22 -11.61
CA GLY A 377 -11.31 -1.07 -12.43
C GLY A 377 -11.02 0.21 -11.65
N ALA A 378 -10.93 0.14 -10.31
CA ALA A 378 -10.58 1.31 -9.52
C ALA A 378 -9.09 1.66 -9.72
N ASN A 379 -8.80 2.92 -10.03
CA ASN A 379 -7.45 3.43 -10.19
C ASN A 379 -7.24 4.62 -9.26
N ALA A 380 -6.06 4.74 -8.68
CA ALA A 380 -5.66 5.88 -7.87
C ALA A 380 -4.24 6.32 -8.23
N ALA A 381 -3.99 7.63 -8.15
CA ALA A 381 -2.69 8.23 -8.33
C ALA A 381 -2.44 9.25 -7.21
N LEU A 382 -1.22 9.22 -6.66
CA LEU A 382 -0.76 10.15 -5.64
C LEU A 382 0.52 10.82 -6.11
N VAL A 383 0.58 12.14 -5.98
CA VAL A 383 1.77 12.93 -6.28
C VAL A 383 2.36 13.49 -4.99
N PHE A 384 3.64 13.22 -4.79
CA PHE A 384 4.39 13.74 -3.65
C PHE A 384 5.47 14.71 -4.12
N THR A 385 5.59 15.83 -3.40
CA THR A 385 6.62 16.84 -3.63
C THR A 385 7.50 16.93 -2.39
N ARG A 386 8.80 16.83 -2.57
CA ARG A 386 9.78 17.00 -1.49
C ARG A 386 9.70 18.42 -0.91
N HIS A 387 9.63 18.53 0.41
CA HIS A 387 9.64 19.81 1.10
C HIS A 387 11.05 20.20 1.51
N GLY A 388 11.49 21.43 1.12
CA GLY A 388 12.82 21.96 1.45
C GLY A 388 13.97 21.37 0.62
N ASP A 389 15.13 22.00 0.68
CA ASP A 389 16.36 21.57 -0.02
C ASP A 389 17.25 20.64 0.83
N GLU A 390 16.91 20.42 2.09
CA GLU A 390 17.72 19.64 3.00
C GLU A 390 17.39 18.14 2.90
N GLY A 391 18.31 17.44 2.24
CA GLY A 391 18.33 15.97 2.25
C GLY A 391 18.53 15.45 3.66
N LEU A 392 17.54 14.74 4.20
CA LEU A 392 17.62 14.12 5.51
C LEU A 392 17.06 12.70 5.47
N VAL A 393 17.93 11.77 5.08
CA VAL A 393 17.94 10.45 5.74
C VAL A 393 19.34 10.28 6.30
N ARG A 394 19.53 10.63 7.57
CA ARG A 394 20.59 10.13 8.42
C ARG A 394 20.09 8.95 9.24
#